data_22dcb793f41fc329f33306b2f0461261
#
_entry.id   22dcb793f41fc329f33306b2f0461261
#
_cell.length_a   1.000
_cell.length_b   1.000
_cell.length_c   1.000
_cell.angle_alpha   90.00
_cell.angle_beta   90.00
_cell.angle_gamma   90.00
#
_symmetry.space_group_name_H-M   'P 1'
#
loop_
_entity.id
_entity.type
_entity.pdbx_description
1 polymer ?
#
loop_
_entity_poly.entity_id
_entity_poly.type
_entity_poly.pdbx_seq_one_letter_code
_entity_poly.pdbx_strand_id
1 'polypeptide(L)'
;DDHAQQMISCYDNRHVETPNIDRLAEEGVKFNNSFVCNSISGPSRAVLLTGLHSHKNGYTDNTSGTVFNCEQQTLQHELQDGGYQTAMIGKWHLGGTPAYFDHWTILPGQGDYYNPVFITPNGNIKKEGYVTDIITDLSIDWLKNQRDTSKPFCLFVHHKAAHRNWMSDTTHLSLYEDKDFELPPTFYDDYEGRDAAAKQEMSIDKDMTLTYDLKMLHDDIEDHYKPYYTNNNNT
;
A
#
# COMPACT_ATOMS: atom_id res chain seq x y z
N ASP A 1 -1.91 -0.05 0.30
CA ASP A 1 -1.03 -0.76 -0.61
C ASP A 1 -1.14 -2.27 -0.38
N ASP A 2 -1.28 -3.06 -1.45
CA ASP A 2 -1.48 -4.51 -1.42
C ASP A 2 -2.72 -4.97 -0.61
N HIS A 3 -3.80 -4.19 -0.61
CA HIS A 3 -5.04 -4.55 0.06
C HIS A 3 -5.85 -5.49 -0.84
N ALA A 4 -5.92 -6.77 -0.46
CA ALA A 4 -6.63 -7.79 -1.24
C ALA A 4 -8.15 -7.53 -1.26
N GLN A 5 -8.78 -7.77 -2.41
CA GLN A 5 -10.22 -7.58 -2.59
C GLN A 5 -11.05 -8.40 -1.56
N GLN A 6 -10.61 -9.60 -1.23
CA GLN A 6 -11.28 -10.47 -0.25
C GLN A 6 -11.25 -9.92 1.18
N MET A 7 -10.41 -8.93 1.44
CA MET A 7 -10.29 -8.24 2.73
C MET A 7 -10.99 -6.86 2.71
N ILE A 8 -12.00 -6.69 1.84
CA ILE A 8 -12.88 -5.54 1.78
C ILE A 8 -14.32 -6.05 1.80
N SER A 9 -15.05 -5.79 2.89
CA SER A 9 -16.32 -6.47 3.16
C SER A 9 -17.43 -6.18 2.15
N CYS A 10 -17.43 -5.06 1.46
CA CYS A 10 -18.39 -4.84 0.38
C CYS A 10 -18.16 -5.74 -0.85
N TYR A 11 -16.99 -6.37 -0.99
CA TYR A 11 -16.71 -7.38 -2.01
C TYR A 11 -16.84 -8.81 -1.48
N ASP A 12 -16.38 -9.04 -0.24
CA ASP A 12 -16.43 -10.35 0.43
C ASP A 12 -16.50 -10.16 1.95
N ASN A 13 -17.65 -10.43 2.54
CA ASN A 13 -17.91 -10.21 3.96
C ASN A 13 -17.58 -11.41 4.88
N ARG A 14 -16.92 -12.46 4.35
CA ARG A 14 -16.60 -13.67 5.11
C ARG A 14 -15.47 -13.49 6.10
N HIS A 15 -14.53 -12.61 5.81
CA HIS A 15 -13.25 -12.53 6.52
C HIS A 15 -13.19 -11.38 7.51
N VAL A 16 -13.40 -10.17 7.06
CA VAL A 16 -13.25 -8.94 7.85
C VAL A 16 -14.41 -7.98 7.59
N GLU A 17 -14.57 -7.02 8.49
CA GLU A 17 -15.53 -5.92 8.31
C GLU A 17 -14.77 -4.62 8.02
N THR A 18 -15.18 -3.91 6.96
CA THR A 18 -14.60 -2.63 6.55
C THR A 18 -15.70 -1.55 6.40
N PRO A 19 -16.42 -1.21 7.49
CA PRO A 19 -17.67 -0.45 7.40
C PRO A 19 -17.49 0.95 6.79
N ASN A 20 -16.36 1.59 6.98
CA ASN A 20 -16.11 2.92 6.38
C ASN A 20 -15.78 2.84 4.88
N ILE A 21 -15.16 1.75 4.41
CA ILE A 21 -14.95 1.51 2.97
C ILE A 21 -16.29 1.10 2.33
N ASP A 22 -17.08 0.26 3.02
CA ASP A 22 -18.39 -0.20 2.54
C ASP A 22 -19.34 0.98 2.33
N ARG A 23 -19.29 1.98 3.22
CA ARG A 23 -20.07 3.21 3.05
C ARG A 23 -19.74 3.94 1.74
N LEU A 24 -18.48 3.93 1.29
CA LEU A 24 -18.12 4.49 -0.02
C LEU A 24 -18.76 3.72 -1.17
N ALA A 25 -18.91 2.40 -1.02
CA ALA A 25 -19.58 1.58 -2.02
C ALA A 25 -21.11 1.79 -2.02
N GLU A 26 -21.71 2.02 -0.84
CA GLU A 26 -23.14 2.28 -0.68
C GLU A 26 -23.56 3.68 -1.19
N GLU A 27 -22.74 4.70 -0.89
CA GLU A 27 -23.01 6.09 -1.26
C GLU A 27 -22.49 6.46 -2.66
N GLY A 28 -21.67 5.60 -3.27
CA GLY A 28 -20.98 5.86 -4.53
C GLY A 28 -21.12 4.75 -5.56
N VAL A 29 -20.00 4.32 -6.13
CA VAL A 29 -19.95 3.29 -7.16
C VAL A 29 -18.93 2.22 -6.80
N LYS A 30 -19.36 0.96 -6.82
CA LYS A 30 -18.50 -0.21 -6.69
C LYS A 30 -18.22 -0.84 -8.05
N PHE A 31 -16.95 -0.94 -8.44
CA PHE A 31 -16.52 -1.60 -9.67
C PHE A 31 -16.25 -3.08 -9.41
N ASN A 32 -17.05 -3.96 -10.02
CA ASN A 32 -16.86 -5.41 -9.89
C ASN A 32 -15.78 -5.95 -10.83
N ASN A 33 -15.48 -5.22 -11.91
CA ASN A 33 -14.45 -5.57 -12.89
C ASN A 33 -13.52 -4.36 -13.06
N SER A 34 -12.40 -4.41 -12.38
CA SER A 34 -11.34 -3.40 -12.46
C SER A 34 -9.99 -4.10 -12.68
N PHE A 35 -9.18 -3.56 -13.58
CA PHE A 35 -7.92 -4.18 -14.00
C PHE A 35 -6.76 -3.21 -13.85
N VAL A 36 -5.62 -3.70 -13.38
CA VAL A 36 -4.39 -2.92 -13.30
C VAL A 36 -3.55 -3.09 -14.55
N CYS A 37 -2.91 -2.00 -14.99
CA CYS A 37 -2.02 -2.05 -16.15
C CYS A 37 -0.64 -2.62 -15.82
N ASN A 38 -0.22 -2.50 -14.56
CA ASN A 38 1.01 -3.05 -14.01
C ASN A 38 0.82 -3.26 -12.50
N SER A 39 0.99 -4.49 -12.03
CA SER A 39 0.70 -4.91 -10.66
C SER A 39 1.86 -4.69 -9.67
N ILE A 40 2.84 -3.86 -10.01
CA ILE A 40 3.95 -3.47 -9.13
C ILE A 40 3.70 -2.04 -8.63
N SER A 41 3.98 -1.78 -7.36
CA SER A 41 3.63 -0.55 -6.63
C SER A 41 4.00 0.76 -7.37
N GLY A 42 5.28 0.97 -7.69
CA GLY A 42 5.73 2.20 -8.38
C GLY A 42 5.09 2.37 -9.77
N PRO A 43 5.20 1.38 -10.67
CA PRO A 43 4.54 1.43 -11.96
C PRO A 43 3.03 1.66 -11.90
N SER A 44 2.33 1.02 -10.96
CA SER A 44 0.89 1.24 -10.76
C SER A 44 0.58 2.69 -10.38
N ARG A 45 1.38 3.28 -9.47
CA ARG A 45 1.26 4.69 -9.08
C ARG A 45 1.51 5.63 -10.25
N ALA A 46 2.54 5.36 -11.07
CA ALA A 46 2.81 6.12 -12.28
C ALA A 46 1.65 6.05 -13.29
N VAL A 47 1.04 4.88 -13.45
CA VAL A 47 -0.17 4.70 -14.29
C VAL A 47 -1.34 5.54 -13.77
N LEU A 48 -1.60 5.52 -12.45
CA LEU A 48 -2.67 6.32 -11.84
C LEU A 48 -2.46 7.83 -12.04
N LEU A 49 -1.22 8.30 -11.94
CA LEU A 49 -0.92 9.73 -12.11
C LEU A 49 -0.99 10.19 -13.57
N THR A 50 -0.63 9.33 -14.53
CA THR A 50 -0.51 9.71 -15.94
C THR A 50 -1.68 9.28 -16.83
N GLY A 51 -2.46 8.29 -16.39
CA GLY A 51 -3.42 7.61 -17.27
C GLY A 51 -2.77 6.78 -18.38
N LEU A 52 -1.45 6.59 -18.36
CA LEU A 52 -0.68 5.91 -19.40
C LEU A 52 -0.13 4.57 -18.92
N HIS A 53 -0.15 3.56 -19.77
CA HIS A 53 0.55 2.29 -19.50
C HIS A 53 2.05 2.50 -19.23
N SER A 54 2.67 1.64 -18.42
CA SER A 54 4.06 1.77 -17.97
C SER A 54 5.08 1.94 -19.10
N HIS A 55 4.90 1.27 -20.24
CA HIS A 55 5.78 1.43 -21.41
C HIS A 55 5.64 2.80 -22.10
N LYS A 56 4.57 3.55 -21.80
CA LYS A 56 4.35 4.91 -22.32
C LYS A 56 4.81 5.98 -21.33
N ASN A 57 4.53 5.79 -20.03
CA ASN A 57 4.98 6.73 -19.01
C ASN A 57 6.45 6.54 -18.60
N GLY A 58 7.08 5.44 -19.03
CA GLY A 58 8.51 5.16 -18.81
C GLY A 58 8.85 4.59 -17.44
N TYR A 59 7.88 4.35 -16.55
CA TYR A 59 8.11 3.78 -15.23
C TYR A 59 7.64 2.32 -15.20
N THR A 60 8.57 1.40 -15.43
CA THR A 60 8.24 -0.02 -15.72
C THR A 60 8.43 -0.98 -14.57
N ASP A 61 9.26 -0.62 -13.58
CA ASP A 61 9.62 -1.48 -12.46
C ASP A 61 10.01 -0.65 -11.22
N ASN A 62 10.35 -1.34 -10.12
CA ASN A 62 10.81 -0.75 -8.87
C ASN A 62 12.34 -0.77 -8.71
N THR A 63 13.10 -0.76 -9.79
CA THR A 63 14.56 -0.75 -9.72
C THR A 63 15.07 0.43 -8.89
N SER A 64 15.99 0.14 -7.96
CA SER A 64 16.55 1.16 -7.07
C SER A 64 17.20 2.28 -7.86
N GLY A 65 16.88 3.52 -7.50
CA GLY A 65 17.38 4.72 -8.16
C GLY A 65 16.55 5.19 -9.35
N THR A 66 15.53 4.44 -9.78
CA THR A 66 14.59 4.91 -10.79
C THR A 66 13.75 6.06 -10.21
N VAL A 67 13.65 7.15 -10.98
CA VAL A 67 12.87 8.33 -10.62
C VAL A 67 11.78 8.54 -11.68
N PHE A 68 10.55 8.70 -11.22
CA PHE A 68 9.42 9.02 -12.08
C PHE A 68 9.59 10.41 -12.69
N ASN A 69 9.40 10.50 -13.99
CA ASN A 69 9.40 11.79 -14.67
C ASN A 69 8.09 12.53 -14.42
N CYS A 70 8.10 13.47 -13.47
CA CYS A 70 6.95 14.30 -13.14
C CYS A 70 6.67 15.43 -14.15
N GLU A 71 7.58 15.68 -15.10
CA GLU A 71 7.39 16.74 -16.12
C GLU A 71 6.45 16.33 -17.26
N GLN A 72 6.12 15.04 -17.34
CA GLN A 72 5.07 14.58 -18.24
C GLN A 72 3.68 14.99 -17.73
N GLN A 73 2.69 14.94 -18.61
CA GLN A 73 1.31 15.21 -18.25
C GLN A 73 0.83 14.27 -17.13
N THR A 74 0.36 14.84 -16.03
CA THR A 74 -0.13 14.09 -14.86
C THR A 74 -1.44 14.69 -14.35
N LEU A 75 -2.24 13.86 -13.68
CA LEU A 75 -3.53 14.26 -13.13
C LEU A 75 -3.42 15.50 -12.21
N GLN A 76 -2.44 15.51 -11.32
CA GLN A 76 -2.26 16.64 -10.40
C GLN A 76 -1.85 17.93 -11.12
N HIS A 77 -1.07 17.82 -12.20
CA HIS A 77 -0.69 18.97 -13.04
C HIS A 77 -1.94 19.57 -13.71
N GLU A 78 -2.73 18.73 -14.38
CA GLU A 78 -3.98 19.16 -15.03
C GLU A 78 -4.97 19.78 -14.03
N LEU A 79 -5.03 19.24 -12.81
CA LEU A 79 -5.89 19.78 -11.76
C LEU A 79 -5.40 21.15 -11.28
N GLN A 80 -4.09 21.35 -11.11
CA GLN A 80 -3.54 22.67 -10.78
C GLN A 80 -3.84 23.71 -11.87
N ASP A 81 -3.66 23.36 -13.13
CA ASP A 81 -4.00 24.22 -14.27
C ASP A 81 -5.50 24.53 -14.31
N GLY A 82 -6.32 23.59 -13.87
CA GLY A 82 -7.77 23.76 -13.65
C GLY A 82 -8.16 24.57 -12.41
N GLY A 83 -7.19 25.06 -11.64
CA GLY A 83 -7.42 25.90 -10.44
C GLY A 83 -7.66 25.12 -9.15
N TYR A 84 -7.43 23.81 -9.16
CA TYR A 84 -7.50 22.97 -7.94
C TYR A 84 -6.27 23.18 -7.07
N GLN A 85 -6.45 23.12 -5.77
CA GLN A 85 -5.37 22.93 -4.82
C GLN A 85 -5.06 21.45 -4.68
N THR A 86 -3.81 21.05 -4.82
CA THR A 86 -3.40 19.64 -4.84
C THR A 86 -2.52 19.30 -3.65
N ALA A 87 -2.77 18.13 -3.05
CA ALA A 87 -1.94 17.64 -1.95
C ALA A 87 -1.66 16.14 -2.05
N MET A 88 -0.48 15.72 -1.58
CA MET A 88 -0.03 14.33 -1.49
C MET A 88 0.47 14.01 -0.09
N ILE A 89 -0.18 13.06 0.60
CA ILE A 89 0.18 12.65 1.96
C ILE A 89 0.32 11.13 2.02
N GLY A 90 1.48 10.65 2.47
CA GLY A 90 1.77 9.23 2.66
C GLY A 90 2.76 8.63 1.67
N LYS A 91 2.54 7.40 1.23
CA LYS A 91 3.50 6.66 0.40
C LYS A 91 3.57 7.19 -1.03
N TRP A 92 4.71 7.77 -1.41
CA TRP A 92 5.01 8.21 -2.78
C TRP A 92 5.53 7.06 -3.65
N HIS A 93 6.64 6.48 -3.28
CA HIS A 93 7.29 5.31 -3.91
C HIS A 93 7.53 5.43 -5.43
N LEU A 94 7.85 6.63 -5.90
CA LEU A 94 8.16 6.91 -7.30
C LEU A 94 9.57 7.48 -7.50
N GLY A 95 10.42 7.40 -6.46
CA GLY A 95 11.72 8.09 -6.44
C GLY A 95 11.55 9.61 -6.45
N GLY A 96 12.63 10.34 -6.21
CA GLY A 96 12.62 11.80 -6.19
C GLY A 96 11.55 12.40 -5.26
N THR A 97 11.13 13.62 -5.57
CA THR A 97 10.08 14.36 -4.86
C THR A 97 8.86 14.57 -5.74
N PRO A 98 7.66 14.65 -5.18
CA PRO A 98 6.45 14.97 -5.93
C PRO A 98 6.56 16.35 -6.60
N ALA A 99 6.08 16.45 -7.84
CA ALA A 99 5.92 17.73 -8.52
C ALA A 99 4.44 18.00 -8.81
N TYR A 100 4.11 19.29 -9.00
CA TYR A 100 2.74 19.76 -9.22
C TYR A 100 1.78 19.42 -8.09
N PHE A 101 2.29 19.45 -6.84
CA PHE A 101 1.49 19.47 -5.63
C PHE A 101 1.78 20.72 -4.83
N ASP A 102 0.74 21.43 -4.42
CA ASP A 102 0.86 22.62 -3.54
C ASP A 102 1.33 22.23 -2.14
N HIS A 103 0.98 21.03 -1.71
CA HIS A 103 1.40 20.46 -0.44
C HIS A 103 1.78 18.99 -0.59
N TRP A 104 2.89 18.59 0.03
CA TRP A 104 3.19 17.15 0.13
C TRP A 104 3.97 16.81 1.38
N THR A 105 3.67 15.64 1.93
CA THR A 105 4.33 15.02 3.08
C THR A 105 4.40 13.52 2.84
N ILE A 106 5.56 13.00 2.44
CA ILE A 106 5.70 11.67 1.89
C ILE A 106 6.60 10.76 2.71
N LEU A 107 6.33 9.47 2.68
CA LEU A 107 7.21 8.45 3.23
C LEU A 107 8.40 8.18 2.30
N PRO A 108 9.63 8.04 2.83
CA PRO A 108 10.77 7.59 2.06
C PRO A 108 10.59 6.12 1.65
N GLY A 109 10.74 5.80 0.37
CA GLY A 109 10.64 4.44 -0.15
C GLY A 109 9.34 3.74 0.26
N GLN A 110 9.46 2.62 0.97
CA GLN A 110 8.34 1.84 1.49
C GLN A 110 7.77 2.40 2.80
N GLY A 111 8.52 3.26 3.50
CA GLY A 111 8.15 3.80 4.82
C GLY A 111 8.15 2.76 5.95
N ASP A 112 8.11 3.24 7.18
CA ASP A 112 8.01 2.44 8.39
C ASP A 112 6.58 2.43 8.93
N TYR A 113 6.16 1.33 9.58
CA TYR A 113 4.86 1.25 10.23
C TYR A 113 4.77 2.06 11.51
N TYR A 114 5.87 2.09 12.28
CA TYR A 114 5.95 2.82 13.54
C TYR A 114 7.02 3.89 13.50
N ASN A 115 6.72 5.02 14.10
CA ASN A 115 7.61 6.16 14.25
C ASN A 115 8.25 6.61 12.92
N PRO A 116 7.45 6.75 11.85
CA PRO A 116 7.97 7.00 10.51
C PRO A 116 8.67 8.36 10.41
N VAL A 117 9.63 8.41 9.51
CA VAL A 117 10.15 9.66 8.98
C VAL A 117 9.35 10.04 7.75
N PHE A 118 8.97 11.31 7.64
CA PHE A 118 8.40 11.89 6.42
C PHE A 118 9.38 12.87 5.79
N ILE A 119 9.36 12.93 4.47
CA ILE A 119 10.04 13.96 3.68
C ILE A 119 9.02 15.04 3.36
N THR A 120 9.40 16.29 3.54
CA THR A 120 8.60 17.47 3.20
C THR A 120 9.45 18.47 2.40
N PRO A 121 8.87 19.52 1.78
CA PRO A 121 9.64 20.59 1.14
C PRO A 121 10.64 21.27 2.07
N ASN A 122 10.39 21.24 3.38
CA ASN A 122 11.20 21.90 4.40
C ASN A 122 12.21 20.95 5.10
N GLY A 123 12.36 19.71 4.61
CA GLY A 123 13.23 18.70 5.18
C GLY A 123 12.48 17.53 5.82
N ASN A 124 13.22 16.66 6.49
CA ASN A 124 12.68 15.45 7.09
C ASN A 124 12.06 15.75 8.46
N ILE A 125 10.92 15.15 8.73
CA ILE A 125 10.25 15.20 10.03
C ILE A 125 10.01 13.76 10.54
N LYS A 126 10.33 13.48 11.79
CA LYS A 126 9.99 12.22 12.45
C LYS A 126 8.69 12.41 13.24
N LYS A 127 7.79 11.46 13.13
CA LYS A 127 6.54 11.39 13.88
C LYS A 127 6.53 10.13 14.73
N GLU A 128 6.08 10.23 15.98
CA GLU A 128 5.86 9.07 16.85
C GLU A 128 4.44 8.52 16.66
N GLY A 129 4.31 7.20 16.67
CA GLY A 129 3.04 6.50 16.55
C GLY A 129 2.92 5.61 15.31
N TYR A 130 1.71 5.18 15.03
CA TYR A 130 1.40 4.27 13.92
C TYR A 130 1.14 5.04 12.62
N VAL A 131 1.76 4.60 11.54
CA VAL A 131 1.81 5.37 10.28
C VAL A 131 0.45 5.64 9.66
N THR A 132 -0.50 4.70 9.80
CA THR A 132 -1.86 4.87 9.24
C THR A 132 -2.61 6.01 9.94
N ASP A 133 -2.51 6.07 11.28
CA ASP A 133 -3.11 7.15 12.07
C ASP A 133 -2.45 8.50 11.75
N ILE A 134 -1.12 8.51 11.69
CA ILE A 134 -0.36 9.73 11.36
C ILE A 134 -0.74 10.27 9.98
N ILE A 135 -0.81 9.42 8.95
CA ILE A 135 -1.22 9.83 7.59
C ILE A 135 -2.65 10.36 7.61
N THR A 136 -3.54 9.72 8.35
CA THR A 136 -4.94 10.15 8.51
C THR A 136 -5.01 11.52 9.18
N ASP A 137 -4.31 11.70 10.29
CA ASP A 137 -4.29 12.98 11.04
C ASP A 137 -3.71 14.12 10.21
N LEU A 138 -2.60 13.89 9.50
CA LEU A 138 -2.01 14.86 8.58
C LEU A 138 -2.99 15.25 7.47
N SER A 139 -3.73 14.27 6.94
CA SER A 139 -4.72 14.51 5.89
C SER A 139 -5.92 15.30 6.38
N ILE A 140 -6.41 14.99 7.59
CA ILE A 140 -7.49 15.72 8.24
C ILE A 140 -7.05 17.15 8.58
N ASP A 141 -5.84 17.32 9.10
CA ASP A 141 -5.29 18.63 9.42
C ASP A 141 -5.16 19.51 8.16
N TRP A 142 -4.65 18.93 7.07
CA TRP A 142 -4.59 19.65 5.79
C TRP A 142 -5.99 20.07 5.32
N LEU A 143 -6.98 19.19 5.36
CA LEU A 143 -8.34 19.47 4.95
C LEU A 143 -9.00 20.57 5.80
N LYS A 144 -8.75 20.59 7.11
CA LYS A 144 -9.42 21.50 8.05
C LYS A 144 -8.71 22.84 8.18
N ASN A 145 -7.36 22.84 8.19
CA ASN A 145 -6.57 23.95 8.68
C ASN A 145 -5.59 24.55 7.67
N GLN A 146 -5.22 23.81 6.61
CA GLN A 146 -4.13 24.24 5.74
C GLN A 146 -4.57 24.62 4.33
N ARG A 147 -5.59 23.95 3.78
CA ARG A 147 -6.05 24.23 2.42
C ARG A 147 -6.76 25.57 2.31
N ASP A 148 -6.73 26.18 1.16
CA ASP A 148 -7.56 27.32 0.79
C ASP A 148 -9.01 26.84 0.54
N THR A 149 -9.93 27.18 1.42
CA THR A 149 -11.34 26.77 1.35
C THR A 149 -12.13 27.42 0.21
N SER A 150 -11.58 28.43 -0.44
CA SER A 150 -12.19 29.08 -1.61
C SER A 150 -11.92 28.32 -2.91
N LYS A 151 -11.00 27.34 -2.89
CA LYS A 151 -10.62 26.54 -4.08
C LYS A 151 -11.15 25.11 -3.99
N PRO A 152 -11.49 24.50 -5.14
CA PRO A 152 -11.63 23.05 -5.20
C PRO A 152 -10.29 22.40 -4.88
N PHE A 153 -10.30 21.16 -4.41
CA PHE A 153 -9.07 20.46 -4.05
C PHE A 153 -9.04 19.02 -4.55
N CYS A 154 -7.82 18.51 -4.67
CA CYS A 154 -7.56 17.07 -4.82
C CYS A 154 -6.51 16.65 -3.80
N LEU A 155 -6.86 15.73 -2.93
CA LEU A 155 -5.99 15.16 -1.90
C LEU A 155 -5.74 13.68 -2.18
N PHE A 156 -4.47 13.33 -2.38
CA PHE A 156 -4.00 11.94 -2.46
C PHE A 156 -3.61 11.47 -1.06
N VAL A 157 -4.36 10.53 -0.49
CA VAL A 157 -4.05 9.89 0.80
C VAL A 157 -3.58 8.48 0.52
N HIS A 158 -2.28 8.24 0.69
CA HIS A 158 -1.66 6.97 0.33
C HIS A 158 -1.11 6.25 1.57
N HIS A 159 -1.92 5.35 2.12
CA HIS A 159 -1.49 4.51 3.26
C HIS A 159 -0.44 3.48 2.84
N LYS A 160 0.47 3.15 3.79
CA LYS A 160 1.39 2.02 3.68
C LYS A 160 0.68 0.69 3.92
N ALA A 161 -0.23 0.62 4.87
CA ALA A 161 -1.01 -0.58 5.16
C ALA A 161 -1.89 -0.97 3.94
N ALA A 162 -2.06 -2.24 3.61
CA ALA A 162 -1.55 -3.43 4.34
C ALA A 162 -0.31 -4.07 3.69
N HIS A 163 0.67 -3.30 3.23
CA HIS A 163 1.88 -3.81 2.57
C HIS A 163 2.72 -4.68 3.53
N ARG A 164 3.42 -5.68 2.98
CA ARG A 164 4.47 -6.44 3.67
C ARG A 164 5.37 -5.45 4.43
N ASN A 165 5.65 -5.59 5.66
CA ASN A 165 5.66 -6.73 6.58
C ASN A 165 4.44 -6.79 7.54
N TRP A 166 3.28 -6.29 7.14
CA TRP A 166 1.99 -6.47 7.82
C TRP A 166 2.03 -6.24 9.35
N MET A 167 2.43 -5.05 9.77
CA MET A 167 2.38 -4.70 11.19
C MET A 167 1.07 -3.98 11.49
N SER A 168 0.26 -4.54 12.37
CA SER A 168 -0.95 -3.88 12.86
C SER A 168 -0.61 -2.83 13.92
N ASP A 169 -1.55 -1.92 14.18
CA ASP A 169 -1.47 -1.09 15.38
C ASP A 169 -1.77 -1.90 16.64
N THR A 170 -1.41 -1.32 17.78
CA THR A 170 -1.55 -2.01 19.08
C THR A 170 -3.00 -2.19 19.52
N THR A 171 -3.95 -1.41 19.01
CA THR A 171 -5.37 -1.48 19.41
C THR A 171 -6.11 -2.61 18.70
N HIS A 172 -5.59 -3.10 17.59
CA HIS A 172 -6.20 -4.16 16.78
C HIS A 172 -5.43 -5.50 16.84
N LEU A 173 -4.41 -5.62 17.68
CA LEU A 173 -3.58 -6.84 17.77
C LEU A 173 -4.41 -8.09 18.07
N SER A 174 -5.41 -7.98 18.94
CA SER A 174 -6.25 -9.10 19.37
C SER A 174 -7.56 -9.23 18.60
N LEU A 175 -7.81 -8.41 17.57
CA LEU A 175 -9.11 -8.32 16.89
C LEU A 175 -9.60 -9.67 16.35
N TYR A 176 -8.71 -10.56 15.97
CA TYR A 176 -9.01 -11.84 15.34
C TYR A 176 -8.32 -13.02 16.04
N GLU A 177 -7.90 -12.88 17.31
CA GLU A 177 -7.23 -13.95 18.08
C GLU A 177 -8.07 -15.23 18.17
N ASP A 178 -9.39 -15.08 18.29
CA ASP A 178 -10.33 -16.21 18.41
C ASP A 178 -11.00 -16.60 17.09
N LYS A 179 -10.50 -16.09 15.95
CA LYS A 179 -11.11 -16.33 14.65
C LYS A 179 -10.27 -17.26 13.77
N ASP A 180 -10.82 -18.40 13.45
CA ASP A 180 -10.28 -19.27 12.40
C ASP A 180 -10.72 -18.74 11.02
N PHE A 181 -9.75 -18.49 10.14
CA PHE A 181 -10.02 -18.12 8.77
C PHE A 181 -10.10 -19.34 7.87
N GLU A 182 -11.17 -19.45 7.10
CA GLU A 182 -11.29 -20.51 6.10
C GLU A 182 -10.20 -20.36 5.03
N LEU A 183 -9.52 -21.46 4.74
CA LEU A 183 -8.55 -21.50 3.65
C LEU A 183 -9.30 -21.39 2.30
N PRO A 184 -8.80 -20.59 1.37
CA PRO A 184 -9.39 -20.52 0.04
C PRO A 184 -9.28 -21.88 -0.66
N PRO A 185 -10.22 -22.23 -1.54
CA PRO A 185 -10.19 -23.51 -2.29
C PRO A 185 -8.89 -23.75 -3.08
N THR A 186 -8.20 -22.66 -3.39
CA THR A 186 -6.93 -22.67 -4.15
C THR A 186 -5.69 -22.69 -3.25
N PHE A 187 -5.83 -22.84 -1.93
CA PHE A 187 -4.69 -22.77 -1.00
C PHE A 187 -3.64 -23.86 -1.27
N TYR A 188 -4.08 -25.05 -1.63
CA TYR A 188 -3.22 -26.19 -1.98
C TYR A 188 -3.11 -26.43 -3.50
N ASP A 189 -3.36 -25.40 -4.30
CA ASP A 189 -3.24 -25.46 -5.74
C ASP A 189 -1.79 -25.71 -6.16
N ASP A 190 -1.57 -26.73 -7.00
CA ASP A 190 -0.24 -27.09 -7.51
C ASP A 190 0.16 -26.30 -8.75
N TYR A 191 -0.72 -25.43 -9.21
CA TYR A 191 -0.56 -24.61 -10.43
C TYR A 191 -0.39 -25.42 -11.72
N GLU A 192 -0.86 -26.68 -11.78
CA GLU A 192 -0.77 -27.52 -13.00
C GLU A 192 -1.33 -26.77 -14.22
N GLY A 193 -0.58 -26.79 -15.33
CA GLY A 193 -0.93 -26.10 -16.57
C GLY A 193 -0.75 -24.58 -16.56
N ARG A 194 -0.20 -24.00 -15.47
CA ARG A 194 0.05 -22.56 -15.32
C ARG A 194 1.53 -22.28 -15.01
N ASP A 195 2.37 -22.49 -16.01
CA ASP A 195 3.84 -22.42 -15.88
C ASP A 195 4.38 -21.19 -15.18
N ALA A 196 3.80 -20.02 -15.42
CA ALA A 196 4.24 -18.77 -14.81
C ALA A 196 3.98 -18.78 -13.29
N ALA A 197 2.80 -19.24 -12.86
CA ALA A 197 2.45 -19.34 -11.45
C ALA A 197 3.29 -20.43 -10.74
N ALA A 198 3.48 -21.58 -11.38
CA ALA A 198 4.26 -22.68 -10.83
C ALA A 198 5.75 -22.37 -10.60
N LYS A 199 6.28 -21.35 -11.30
CA LYS A 199 7.68 -20.91 -11.18
C LYS A 199 7.89 -19.74 -10.23
N GLN A 200 6.82 -19.17 -9.70
CA GLN A 200 6.94 -18.04 -8.76
C GLN A 200 7.29 -18.52 -7.36
N GLU A 201 8.11 -17.74 -6.68
CA GLU A 201 8.47 -17.93 -5.29
C GLU A 201 7.35 -17.33 -4.41
N MET A 202 6.32 -18.12 -4.11
CA MET A 202 5.10 -17.67 -3.41
C MET A 202 4.65 -18.59 -2.27
N SER A 203 5.47 -19.56 -1.87
CA SER A 203 5.07 -20.48 -0.80
C SER A 203 5.32 -19.88 0.59
N ILE A 204 4.45 -20.20 1.54
CA ILE A 204 4.59 -19.76 2.92
C ILE A 204 5.83 -20.40 3.56
N ASP A 205 6.05 -21.69 3.30
CA ASP A 205 7.11 -22.49 3.91
C ASP A 205 8.51 -22.18 3.37
N LYS A 206 8.64 -21.70 2.15
CA LYS A 206 9.95 -21.49 1.50
C LYS A 206 10.30 -20.02 1.30
N ASP A 207 9.30 -19.19 1.00
CA ASP A 207 9.54 -17.84 0.49
C ASP A 207 9.22 -16.74 1.50
N MET A 208 8.35 -17.04 2.50
CA MET A 208 8.11 -16.12 3.61
C MET A 208 9.15 -16.31 4.72
N THR A 209 9.63 -15.20 5.30
CA THR A 209 10.57 -15.23 6.41
C THR A 209 9.83 -15.32 7.75
N LEU A 210 10.38 -16.10 8.69
CA LEU A 210 9.76 -16.31 10.00
C LEU A 210 9.55 -15.00 10.76
N THR A 211 10.61 -14.26 10.99
CA THR A 211 10.57 -13.06 11.84
C THR A 211 9.94 -11.87 11.15
N TYR A 212 10.25 -11.65 9.87
CA TYR A 212 9.80 -10.47 9.15
C TYR A 212 8.36 -10.60 8.64
N ASP A 213 8.00 -11.76 8.09
CA ASP A 213 6.65 -11.98 7.52
C ASP A 213 5.71 -12.62 8.54
N LEU A 214 6.11 -13.73 9.16
CA LEU A 214 5.24 -14.53 10.00
C LEU A 214 5.24 -14.10 11.46
N LYS A 215 6.13 -13.22 11.89
CA LYS A 215 6.26 -12.73 13.27
C LYS A 215 6.55 -13.83 14.28
N MET A 216 7.21 -14.90 13.85
CA MET A 216 7.54 -16.08 14.64
C MET A 216 9.04 -16.15 14.89
N LEU A 217 9.44 -16.63 16.07
CA LEU A 217 10.79 -17.06 16.32
C LEU A 217 10.92 -18.55 15.98
N HIS A 218 12.14 -18.98 15.58
CA HIS A 218 12.38 -20.40 15.27
C HIS A 218 12.01 -21.34 16.43
N ASP A 219 12.21 -20.89 17.67
CA ASP A 219 11.89 -21.66 18.88
C ASP A 219 10.38 -21.77 19.17
N ASP A 220 9.57 -20.91 18.58
CA ASP A 220 8.09 -20.96 18.70
C ASP A 220 7.47 -22.00 17.76
N ILE A 221 8.27 -22.60 16.88
CA ILE A 221 7.80 -23.55 15.88
C ILE A 221 7.94 -24.96 16.44
N GLU A 222 6.89 -25.76 16.33
CA GLU A 222 6.95 -27.18 16.69
C GLU A 222 8.05 -27.89 15.86
N ASP A 223 8.78 -28.80 16.51
CA ASP A 223 10.00 -29.42 15.96
C ASP A 223 9.81 -30.08 14.60
N HIS A 224 8.62 -30.63 14.31
CA HIS A 224 8.34 -31.28 13.04
C HIS A 224 8.18 -30.28 11.86
N TYR A 225 7.92 -28.99 12.13
CA TYR A 225 7.85 -27.96 11.12
C TYR A 225 9.17 -27.20 10.91
N LYS A 226 10.09 -27.24 11.87
CA LYS A 226 11.37 -26.54 11.79
C LYS A 226 12.17 -26.78 10.50
N PRO A 227 12.21 -28.01 9.96
CA PRO A 227 12.94 -28.27 8.72
C PRO A 227 12.44 -27.47 7.50
N TYR A 228 11.19 -27.08 7.48
CA TYR A 228 10.61 -26.28 6.38
C TYR A 228 11.08 -24.83 6.39
N TYR A 229 11.52 -24.33 7.54
CA TYR A 229 11.91 -22.93 7.75
C TYR A 229 13.41 -22.73 7.92
N THR A 230 14.22 -23.79 7.91
CA THR A 230 15.68 -23.71 8.16
C THR A 230 16.46 -23.04 7.03
N ASN A 231 15.91 -22.99 5.81
CA ASN A 231 16.58 -22.40 4.65
C ASN A 231 16.32 -20.91 4.47
N ASN A 232 15.39 -20.34 5.22
CA ASN A 232 15.15 -18.91 5.21
C ASN A 232 16.17 -18.25 6.12
N ASN A 233 17.30 -17.79 5.57
CA ASN A 233 18.32 -17.02 6.28
C ASN A 233 17.66 -15.81 6.95
N ASN A 234 17.21 -16.02 8.16
CA ASN A 234 16.70 -14.99 9.04
C ASN A 234 17.87 -14.29 9.71
N THR A 235 18.57 -13.46 8.96
CA THR A 235 19.52 -12.48 9.47
C THR A 235 18.97 -11.09 9.28
#